data_31c9c83112c94db2252d6f9c2b777639
#
_entry.id   31c9c83112c94db2252d6f9c2b777639
#
_cell.length_a   1.000
_cell.length_b   1.000
_cell.length_c   1.000
_cell.angle_alpha   90.00
_cell.angle_beta   90.00
_cell.angle_gamma   90.00
#
_symmetry.space_group_name_H-M   'P 1'
#
loop_
_entity.id
_entity.type
_entity.pdbx_description
1 polymer ?
#
loop_
_entity_poly.entity_id
_entity_poly.type
_entity_poly.pdbx_seq_one_letter_code
_entity_poly.pdbx_strand_id
1 'polypeptide(L)'
;MLIFLCQVIFSGGTSHTPKIAQLARNIFPEKTAILAPSTLTSAINPSELSARGAAFQASLVQEFDHEDIEQSIHPMVTVTPHLSKAIGVEFTSTTETTFQPLLNAETALPARRIAHYSAPKEGGDVLVRVCEGARNIKVTKPEPKPKEEKPADDEDSDFSDEDDEEEEIREIVWKTEQPVAELAVKGVKAGSKVEVMVHVNADLGLQIAVREVGGSSAVRGAINGSA
;
A
#
# COMPACT_ATOMS: atom_id res chain seq x y z
N MET A 1 -16.52 -5.17 14.26
CA MET A 1 -15.89 -6.29 14.99
C MET A 1 -14.42 -5.93 15.16
N LEU A 2 -14.00 -5.63 16.38
CA LEU A 2 -12.59 -5.33 16.69
C LEU A 2 -11.86 -6.67 16.78
N ILE A 3 -10.99 -6.94 15.82
CA ILE A 3 -10.09 -8.09 15.89
C ILE A 3 -8.98 -7.70 16.89
N PHE A 4 -8.97 -8.33 18.04
CA PHE A 4 -7.87 -8.18 18.99
C PHE A 4 -6.73 -9.10 18.55
N LEU A 5 -5.68 -8.54 17.98
CA LEU A 5 -4.44 -9.28 17.77
C LEU A 5 -3.79 -9.50 19.15
N CYS A 6 -3.73 -10.77 19.58
CA CYS A 6 -3.11 -11.12 20.86
C CYS A 6 -1.59 -11.20 20.78
N GLN A 7 -1.04 -11.62 19.63
CA GLN A 7 0.39 -11.86 19.43
C GLN A 7 0.84 -11.48 18.03
N VAL A 8 2.06 -10.94 17.93
CA VAL A 8 2.78 -10.74 16.69
C VAL A 8 4.09 -11.52 16.76
N ILE A 9 4.27 -12.44 15.83
CA ILE A 9 5.44 -13.32 15.76
C ILE A 9 6.28 -12.90 14.55
N PHE A 10 7.56 -12.65 14.77
CA PHE A 10 8.51 -12.35 13.70
C PHE A 10 9.22 -13.62 13.22
N SER A 11 9.33 -13.78 11.91
CA SER A 11 10.05 -14.88 11.26
C SER A 11 11.08 -14.34 10.28
N GLY A 12 12.17 -15.09 10.09
CA GLY A 12 13.26 -14.74 9.19
C GLY A 12 14.40 -13.95 9.84
N GLY A 13 15.54 -13.89 9.17
CA GLY A 13 16.78 -13.31 9.71
C GLY A 13 16.69 -11.82 10.03
N THR A 14 15.96 -11.04 9.25
CA THR A 14 15.76 -9.60 9.48
C THR A 14 15.06 -9.30 10.81
N SER A 15 14.32 -10.26 11.36
CA SER A 15 13.63 -10.13 12.67
C SER A 15 14.59 -9.96 13.87
N HIS A 16 15.86 -10.21 13.69
CA HIS A 16 16.88 -9.94 14.71
C HIS A 16 17.15 -8.44 14.90
N THR A 17 16.69 -7.58 13.99
CA THR A 17 16.86 -6.14 14.09
C THR A 17 15.94 -5.55 15.15
N PRO A 18 16.45 -4.98 16.28
CA PRO A 18 15.62 -4.48 17.38
C PRO A 18 14.66 -3.36 16.97
N LYS A 19 15.04 -2.58 15.96
CA LYS A 19 14.23 -1.47 15.44
C LYS A 19 12.89 -1.92 14.86
N ILE A 20 12.83 -3.12 14.26
CA ILE A 20 11.61 -3.70 13.74
C ILE A 20 10.61 -4.00 14.87
N ALA A 21 11.09 -4.60 15.97
CA ALA A 21 10.25 -4.86 17.13
C ALA A 21 9.74 -3.57 17.79
N GLN A 22 10.56 -2.51 17.81
CA GLN A 22 10.14 -1.19 18.30
C GLN A 22 9.06 -0.57 17.39
N LEU A 23 9.24 -0.67 16.07
CA LEU A 23 8.25 -0.18 15.12
C LEU A 23 6.90 -0.90 15.28
N ALA A 24 6.93 -2.22 15.43
CA ALA A 24 5.72 -3.00 15.67
C ALA A 24 4.99 -2.57 16.95
N ARG A 25 5.70 -2.27 18.03
CA ARG A 25 5.09 -1.76 19.26
C ARG A 25 4.35 -0.43 19.09
N ASN A 26 4.79 0.40 18.16
CA ASN A 26 4.11 1.67 17.86
C ASN A 26 2.85 1.50 16.99
N ILE A 27 2.76 0.37 16.26
CA ILE A 27 1.64 0.09 15.36
C ILE A 27 0.53 -0.68 16.07
N PHE A 28 0.90 -1.65 16.90
CA PHE A 28 -0.05 -2.54 17.56
C PHE A 28 -0.42 -2.04 18.97
N PRO A 29 -1.65 -2.34 19.46
CA PRO A 29 -2.07 -1.98 20.80
C PRO A 29 -1.12 -2.53 21.88
N GLU A 30 -1.00 -1.84 23.01
CA GLU A 30 -0.13 -2.24 24.14
C GLU A 30 -0.37 -3.66 24.66
N LYS A 31 -1.61 -4.17 24.52
CA LYS A 31 -1.99 -5.53 24.94
C LYS A 31 -1.46 -6.61 24.00
N THR A 32 -0.93 -6.25 22.83
CA THR A 32 -0.41 -7.21 21.86
C THR A 32 1.00 -7.64 22.27
N ALA A 33 1.22 -8.93 22.45
CA ALA A 33 2.54 -9.47 22.72
C ALA A 33 3.38 -9.49 21.44
N ILE A 34 4.54 -8.82 21.47
CA ILE A 34 5.51 -8.82 20.36
C ILE A 34 6.59 -9.87 20.67
N LEU A 35 6.58 -10.97 19.91
CA LEU A 35 7.52 -12.07 20.07
C LEU A 35 8.67 -11.92 19.07
N ALA A 36 9.74 -11.30 19.51
CA ALA A 36 10.96 -11.07 18.76
C ALA A 36 12.18 -11.37 19.63
N PRO A 37 13.38 -11.66 19.06
CA PRO A 37 14.59 -11.93 19.83
C PRO A 37 14.98 -10.80 20.78
N SER A 38 14.69 -9.55 20.41
CA SER A 38 14.97 -8.38 21.24
C SER A 38 13.98 -8.17 22.39
N THR A 39 12.82 -8.85 22.38
CA THR A 39 11.78 -8.71 23.40
C THR A 39 11.68 -9.92 24.32
N LEU A 40 12.10 -11.08 23.86
CA LEU A 40 12.00 -12.33 24.56
C LEU A 40 13.27 -13.17 24.33
N THR A 41 14.09 -13.31 25.36
CA THR A 41 15.37 -14.05 25.29
C THR A 41 15.19 -15.57 25.11
N SER A 42 14.04 -16.11 25.47
CA SER A 42 13.68 -17.52 25.30
C SER A 42 12.94 -17.80 23.97
N ALA A 43 12.80 -16.80 23.10
CA ALA A 43 12.14 -17.00 21.82
C ALA A 43 12.92 -17.95 20.91
N ILE A 44 12.18 -18.74 20.14
CA ILE A 44 12.77 -19.55 19.08
C ILE A 44 13.46 -18.62 18.09
N ASN A 45 14.65 -19.04 17.62
CA ASN A 45 15.38 -18.27 16.60
C ASN A 45 14.48 -18.05 15.36
N PRO A 46 14.17 -16.79 14.99
CA PRO A 46 13.27 -16.49 13.88
C PRO A 46 13.76 -17.03 12.54
N SER A 47 15.07 -17.18 12.37
CA SER A 47 15.68 -17.74 11.15
C SER A 47 15.40 -19.23 11.00
N GLU A 48 15.14 -19.93 12.08
CA GLU A 48 14.86 -21.37 12.11
C GLU A 48 13.38 -21.70 12.22
N LEU A 49 12.53 -20.71 12.46
CA LEU A 49 11.11 -20.91 12.79
C LEU A 49 10.38 -21.73 11.73
N SER A 50 10.59 -21.40 10.44
CA SER A 50 9.95 -22.11 9.33
C SER A 50 10.44 -23.55 9.20
N ALA A 51 11.75 -23.80 9.37
CA ALA A 51 12.32 -25.13 9.30
C ALA A 51 11.86 -26.01 10.48
N ARG A 52 11.80 -25.44 11.69
CA ARG A 52 11.28 -26.14 12.89
C ARG A 52 9.80 -26.44 12.75
N GLY A 53 9.00 -25.50 12.21
CA GLY A 53 7.58 -25.71 11.94
C GLY A 53 7.36 -26.84 10.92
N ALA A 54 8.13 -26.88 9.85
CA ALA A 54 8.07 -27.93 8.85
C ALA A 54 8.47 -29.30 9.42
N ALA A 55 9.53 -29.35 10.24
CA ALA A 55 9.96 -30.59 10.89
C ALA A 55 8.91 -31.10 11.88
N PHE A 56 8.32 -30.19 12.67
CA PHE A 56 7.22 -30.54 13.58
C PHE A 56 6.00 -31.08 12.83
N GLN A 57 5.62 -30.42 11.73
CA GLN A 57 4.52 -30.87 10.87
C GLN A 57 4.82 -32.26 10.27
N ALA A 58 6.04 -32.49 9.79
CA ALA A 58 6.44 -33.80 9.25
C ALA A 58 6.37 -34.91 10.29
N SER A 59 6.68 -34.64 11.58
CA SER A 59 6.53 -35.63 12.66
C SER A 59 5.08 -35.93 12.93
N LEU A 60 4.19 -34.94 12.90
CA LEU A 60 2.75 -35.17 13.08
C LEU A 60 2.18 -36.05 11.96
N VAL A 61 2.59 -35.83 10.72
CA VAL A 61 2.17 -36.64 9.55
C VAL A 61 2.55 -38.11 9.70
N GLN A 62 3.62 -38.43 10.45
CA GLN A 62 4.03 -39.81 10.70
C GLN A 62 3.25 -40.52 11.84
N GLU A 63 2.72 -39.73 12.77
CA GLU A 63 2.08 -40.26 13.98
C GLU A 63 0.56 -40.35 13.88
N PHE A 64 -0.06 -39.59 12.98
CA PHE A 64 -1.52 -39.48 12.90
C PHE A 64 -2.07 -39.98 11.55
N ASP A 65 -3.30 -40.50 11.57
CA ASP A 65 -4.03 -40.87 10.37
C ASP A 65 -4.39 -39.65 9.53
N HIS A 66 -4.62 -39.86 8.24
CA HIS A 66 -4.79 -38.77 7.26
C HIS A 66 -5.95 -37.82 7.59
N GLU A 67 -7.05 -38.35 8.15
CA GLU A 67 -8.22 -37.57 8.57
C GLU A 67 -7.93 -36.65 9.76
N ASP A 68 -7.14 -37.11 10.74
CA ASP A 68 -6.74 -36.34 11.91
C ASP A 68 -5.77 -35.22 11.51
N ILE A 69 -4.91 -35.48 10.52
CA ILE A 69 -4.01 -34.52 9.95
C ILE A 69 -4.79 -33.42 9.22
N GLU A 70 -5.73 -33.75 8.36
CA GLU A 70 -6.57 -32.77 7.66
C GLU A 70 -7.36 -31.90 8.64
N GLN A 71 -7.89 -32.45 9.72
CA GLN A 71 -8.58 -31.67 10.75
C GLN A 71 -7.63 -30.74 11.54
N SER A 72 -6.41 -31.19 11.83
CA SER A 72 -5.43 -30.38 12.57
C SER A 72 -4.74 -29.32 11.72
N ILE A 73 -4.62 -29.58 10.41
CA ILE A 73 -4.05 -28.67 9.42
C ILE A 73 -5.12 -27.76 8.82
N HIS A 74 -6.39 -27.99 9.12
CA HIS A 74 -7.47 -27.16 8.59
C HIS A 74 -7.13 -25.71 8.89
N PRO A 75 -6.80 -24.93 7.84
CA PRO A 75 -6.07 -23.71 8.03
C PRO A 75 -6.93 -22.71 8.78
N MET A 76 -6.43 -22.29 9.93
CA MET A 76 -6.77 -20.96 10.43
C MET A 76 -6.25 -19.86 9.48
N VAL A 77 -5.71 -20.23 8.34
CA VAL A 77 -5.27 -19.33 7.29
C VAL A 77 -6.46 -19.01 6.40
N THR A 78 -7.10 -17.92 6.70
CA THR A 78 -8.07 -17.34 5.78
C THR A 78 -7.31 -16.81 4.57
N VAL A 79 -7.52 -17.44 3.40
CA VAL A 79 -7.02 -16.88 2.14
C VAL A 79 -7.87 -15.64 1.84
N THR A 80 -7.30 -14.50 2.10
CA THR A 80 -7.95 -13.22 1.82
C THR A 80 -7.44 -12.73 0.48
N PRO A 81 -8.29 -12.50 -0.52
CA PRO A 81 -7.88 -11.92 -1.78
C PRO A 81 -7.35 -10.50 -1.57
N HIS A 82 -6.36 -10.10 -2.36
CA HIS A 82 -5.74 -8.78 -2.30
C HIS A 82 -5.73 -8.14 -3.68
N LEU A 83 -5.73 -6.82 -3.71
CA LEU A 83 -5.55 -6.06 -4.94
C LEU A 83 -4.11 -6.21 -5.44
N SER A 84 -3.95 -6.61 -6.71
CA SER A 84 -2.64 -6.67 -7.37
C SER A 84 -2.09 -5.29 -7.71
N LYS A 85 -2.99 -4.32 -7.99
CA LYS A 85 -2.66 -2.95 -8.37
C LYS A 85 -3.48 -1.96 -7.55
N ALA A 86 -2.99 -0.71 -7.48
CA ALA A 86 -3.76 0.35 -6.86
C ALA A 86 -4.95 0.74 -7.75
N ILE A 87 -6.10 1.03 -7.13
CA ILE A 87 -7.28 1.60 -7.79
C ILE A 87 -7.43 3.04 -7.31
N GLY A 88 -7.54 3.95 -8.25
CA GLY A 88 -7.66 5.37 -7.95
C GLY A 88 -8.40 6.15 -9.01
N VAL A 89 -8.47 7.45 -8.80
CA VAL A 89 -9.12 8.38 -9.72
C VAL A 89 -8.08 9.19 -10.47
N GLU A 90 -8.28 9.28 -11.77
CA GLU A 90 -7.48 10.11 -12.65
C GLU A 90 -8.14 11.48 -12.79
N PHE A 91 -7.37 12.51 -12.57
CA PHE A 91 -7.76 13.89 -12.79
C PHE A 91 -6.97 14.47 -13.95
N THR A 92 -7.67 15.00 -14.91
CA THR A 92 -7.07 15.75 -16.00
C THR A 92 -7.21 17.25 -15.69
N SER A 93 -6.11 17.89 -15.36
CA SER A 93 -5.99 19.35 -15.36
C SER A 93 -5.62 19.83 -16.78
N THR A 94 -5.66 21.12 -17.02
CA THR A 94 -5.32 21.71 -18.34
C THR A 94 -3.92 21.36 -18.85
N THR A 95 -3.00 21.00 -17.96
CA THR A 95 -1.59 20.72 -18.28
C THR A 95 -1.09 19.36 -17.86
N GLU A 96 -1.70 18.72 -16.84
CA GLU A 96 -1.18 17.46 -16.30
C GLU A 96 -2.32 16.51 -15.92
N THR A 97 -2.08 15.24 -16.16
CA THR A 97 -2.93 14.15 -15.67
C THR A 97 -2.32 13.59 -14.41
N THR A 98 -3.07 13.67 -13.30
CA THR A 98 -2.61 13.20 -12.00
C THR A 98 -3.46 12.02 -11.54
N PHE A 99 -2.81 10.95 -11.10
CA PHE A 99 -3.49 9.80 -10.50
C PHE A 99 -3.48 9.91 -8.98
N GLN A 100 -4.65 9.79 -8.38
CA GLN A 100 -4.79 9.74 -6.92
C GLN A 100 -5.28 8.37 -6.47
N PRO A 101 -4.46 7.57 -5.75
CA PRO A 101 -4.86 6.25 -5.30
C PRO A 101 -5.92 6.35 -4.19
N LEU A 102 -6.97 5.53 -4.29
CA LEU A 102 -7.99 5.33 -3.26
C LEU A 102 -7.76 4.03 -2.49
N LEU A 103 -7.46 2.97 -3.20
CA LEU A 103 -7.09 1.67 -2.66
C LEU A 103 -5.67 1.36 -3.17
N ASN A 104 -4.76 1.12 -2.27
CA ASN A 104 -3.39 0.74 -2.63
C ASN A 104 -3.33 -0.71 -3.12
N ALA A 105 -2.27 -1.05 -3.86
CA ALA A 105 -1.91 -2.43 -4.09
C ALA A 105 -1.77 -3.18 -2.76
N GLU A 106 -1.99 -4.49 -2.76
CA GLU A 106 -1.92 -5.37 -1.60
C GLU A 106 -3.00 -5.10 -0.51
N THR A 107 -3.98 -4.24 -0.81
CA THR A 107 -5.13 -4.05 0.09
C THR A 107 -5.97 -5.32 0.13
N ALA A 108 -6.19 -5.85 1.33
CA ALA A 108 -7.04 -7.02 1.56
C ALA A 108 -8.51 -6.71 1.24
N LEU A 109 -9.20 -7.66 0.61
CA LEU A 109 -10.59 -7.53 0.20
C LEU A 109 -11.54 -8.30 1.15
N PRO A 110 -12.78 -7.84 1.32
CA PRO A 110 -13.40 -6.69 0.67
C PRO A 110 -12.93 -5.34 1.24
N ALA A 111 -12.78 -4.34 0.38
CA ALA A 111 -12.34 -3.01 0.76
C ALA A 111 -13.23 -1.91 0.19
N ARG A 112 -13.50 -0.87 0.98
CA ARG A 112 -14.28 0.30 0.58
C ARG A 112 -13.55 1.58 0.96
N ARG A 113 -13.48 2.53 0.02
CA ARG A 113 -12.95 3.87 0.25
C ARG A 113 -13.85 4.93 -0.34
N ILE A 114 -13.87 6.07 0.31
CA ILE A 114 -14.62 7.25 -0.11
C ILE A 114 -13.64 8.42 -0.14
N ALA A 115 -13.68 9.20 -1.20
CA ALA A 115 -12.94 10.44 -1.32
C ALA A 115 -13.84 11.57 -1.82
N HIS A 116 -13.46 12.79 -1.47
CA HIS A 116 -14.18 14.00 -1.84
C HIS A 116 -13.28 14.88 -2.71
N TYR A 117 -13.83 15.30 -3.82
CA TYR A 117 -13.14 16.15 -4.78
C TYR A 117 -13.93 17.44 -4.99
N SER A 118 -13.22 18.53 -5.23
CA SER A 118 -13.87 19.80 -5.54
C SER A 118 -14.38 19.78 -6.97
N ALA A 119 -15.62 20.16 -7.18
CA ALA A 119 -16.18 20.37 -8.52
C ALA A 119 -15.50 21.58 -9.21
N PRO A 120 -15.56 21.66 -10.55
CA PRO A 120 -15.11 22.84 -11.28
C PRO A 120 -15.78 24.13 -10.78
N LYS A 121 -15.05 25.24 -10.83
CA LYS A 121 -15.55 26.53 -10.34
C LYS A 121 -16.81 27.03 -11.06
N GLU A 122 -16.99 26.60 -12.31
CA GLU A 122 -18.14 26.99 -13.16
C GLU A 122 -19.31 26.02 -13.03
N GLY A 123 -19.11 24.89 -12.30
CA GLY A 123 -20.08 23.80 -12.28
C GLY A 123 -20.15 23.05 -13.62
N GLY A 124 -21.18 22.25 -13.80
CA GLY A 124 -21.43 21.53 -15.06
C GLY A 124 -21.30 20.02 -14.91
N ASP A 125 -20.97 19.36 -16.00
CA ASP A 125 -20.81 17.91 -16.03
C ASP A 125 -19.40 17.53 -15.57
N VAL A 126 -19.30 16.55 -14.65
CA VAL A 126 -18.04 16.06 -14.10
C VAL A 126 -17.81 14.62 -14.54
N LEU A 127 -16.73 14.39 -15.26
CA LEU A 127 -16.27 13.05 -15.63
C LEU A 127 -15.27 12.55 -14.58
N VAL A 128 -15.59 11.41 -13.99
CA VAL A 128 -14.70 10.69 -13.06
C VAL A 128 -14.21 9.45 -13.76
N ARG A 129 -12.90 9.37 -13.97
CA ARG A 129 -12.25 8.21 -14.56
C ARG A 129 -11.57 7.43 -13.44
N VAL A 130 -11.98 6.19 -13.23
CA VAL A 130 -11.37 5.26 -12.28
C VAL A 130 -10.40 4.37 -13.02
N CYS A 131 -9.16 4.33 -12.56
CA CYS A 131 -8.06 3.66 -13.24
C CYS A 131 -7.30 2.75 -12.27
N GLU A 132 -6.60 1.77 -12.83
CA GLU A 132 -5.49 1.12 -12.16
C GLU A 132 -4.24 2.00 -12.26
N GLY A 133 -3.43 1.98 -11.21
CA GLY A 133 -2.18 2.71 -11.17
C GLY A 133 -1.06 1.93 -10.52
N ALA A 134 0.16 2.20 -10.98
CA ALA A 134 1.38 1.66 -10.42
C ALA A 134 2.20 2.77 -9.73
N ARG A 135 2.89 2.35 -8.69
CA ARG A 135 3.82 3.19 -7.95
C ARG A 135 5.20 3.11 -8.61
N ASN A 136 5.72 4.23 -9.08
CA ASN A 136 7.03 4.35 -9.66
C ASN A 136 7.94 5.25 -8.82
N ILE A 137 9.23 5.01 -8.88
CA ILE A 137 10.23 5.88 -8.26
C ILE A 137 10.83 6.74 -9.37
N LYS A 138 10.63 8.05 -9.27
CA LYS A 138 11.31 9.03 -10.12
C LYS A 138 12.59 9.44 -9.41
N VAL A 139 13.72 9.17 -10.06
CA VAL A 139 15.02 9.62 -9.60
C VAL A 139 15.34 10.93 -10.32
N THR A 140 15.48 12.01 -9.56
CA THR A 140 15.88 13.29 -10.09
C THR A 140 17.29 13.60 -9.56
N LYS A 141 18.25 13.80 -10.46
CA LYS A 141 19.57 14.31 -10.09
C LYS A 141 19.47 15.81 -9.92
N PRO A 142 19.88 16.38 -8.79
CA PRO A 142 19.95 17.83 -8.64
C PRO A 142 20.93 18.40 -9.65
N GLU A 143 20.62 19.59 -10.17
CA GLU A 143 21.58 20.29 -11.02
C GLU A 143 22.87 20.55 -10.22
N PRO A 144 24.06 20.32 -10.81
CA PRO A 144 25.32 20.55 -10.12
C PRO A 144 25.39 22.00 -9.66
N LYS A 145 25.60 22.23 -8.37
CA LYS A 145 25.81 23.56 -7.82
C LYS A 145 26.99 24.22 -8.56
N PRO A 146 26.88 25.48 -9.02
CA PRO A 146 28.02 26.16 -9.63
C PRO A 146 29.19 26.12 -8.63
N LYS A 147 30.32 25.57 -9.05
CA LYS A 147 31.55 25.56 -8.26
C LYS A 147 31.92 27.00 -8.01
N GLU A 148 31.85 27.46 -6.76
CA GLU A 148 32.49 28.69 -6.34
C GLU A 148 34.01 28.53 -6.55
N GLU A 149 34.59 29.33 -7.45
CA GLU A 149 36.01 29.36 -7.65
C GLU A 149 36.69 29.79 -6.32
N LYS A 150 37.31 28.86 -5.64
CA LYS A 150 38.21 29.17 -4.53
C LYS A 150 39.47 29.80 -5.12
N PRO A 151 39.96 30.94 -4.57
CA PRO A 151 41.24 31.50 -4.98
C PRO A 151 42.37 30.50 -4.72
N ALA A 152 43.21 30.34 -5.74
CA ALA A 152 44.43 29.56 -5.70
C ALA A 152 45.40 30.18 -4.69
N ASP A 153 45.55 29.55 -3.54
CA ASP A 153 46.81 29.60 -2.77
C ASP A 153 46.79 28.46 -1.75
N ASP A 154 47.79 27.66 -1.84
CA ASP A 154 48.41 26.68 -0.98
C ASP A 154 48.39 25.24 -1.50
N GLU A 155 49.61 24.92 -1.93
CA GLU A 155 50.11 23.57 -2.20
C GLU A 155 50.02 22.69 -0.95
N ASP A 156 49.80 21.40 -1.16
CA ASP A 156 49.84 20.26 -0.20
C ASP A 156 48.56 19.95 0.56
N SER A 157 47.67 19.20 -0.11
CA SER A 157 47.07 18.01 0.51
C SER A 157 46.43 17.12 -0.55
N ASP A 158 47.24 16.24 -1.05
CA ASP A 158 46.86 14.99 -1.73
C ASP A 158 46.13 14.13 -0.70
N PHE A 159 44.83 14.06 -0.73
CA PHE A 159 43.93 13.01 -0.21
C PHE A 159 42.56 13.57 0.18
N SER A 160 41.71 13.81 -0.80
CA SER A 160 40.26 13.61 -0.65
C SER A 160 39.59 13.69 -2.03
N ASP A 161 39.68 12.60 -2.82
CA ASP A 161 38.59 12.23 -3.71
C ASP A 161 37.44 11.83 -2.80
N GLU A 162 36.80 12.78 -2.14
CA GLU A 162 35.42 12.63 -1.73
C GLU A 162 34.65 12.63 -3.03
N ASP A 163 34.33 11.42 -3.53
CA ASP A 163 33.26 11.22 -4.48
C ASP A 163 32.05 11.98 -3.90
N ASP A 164 31.82 13.20 -4.41
CA ASP A 164 30.55 13.91 -4.23
C ASP A 164 29.49 13.01 -4.87
N GLU A 165 29.06 11.96 -4.13
CA GLU A 165 27.89 11.18 -4.50
C GLU A 165 26.73 12.18 -4.56
N GLU A 166 26.42 12.63 -5.78
CA GLU A 166 25.27 13.48 -6.06
C GLU A 166 24.05 12.84 -5.41
N GLU A 167 23.55 13.44 -4.33
CA GLU A 167 22.38 12.95 -3.61
C GLU A 167 21.19 12.84 -4.58
N GLU A 168 20.92 11.62 -5.04
CA GLU A 168 19.76 11.37 -5.89
C GLU A 168 18.47 11.58 -5.08
N ILE A 169 17.66 12.53 -5.51
CA ILE A 169 16.32 12.74 -4.95
C ILE A 169 15.38 11.71 -5.55
N ARG A 170 14.90 10.79 -4.70
CA ARG A 170 13.96 9.73 -5.09
C ARG A 170 12.55 10.09 -4.64
N GLU A 171 11.70 10.41 -5.59
CA GLU A 171 10.29 10.71 -5.36
C GLU A 171 9.40 9.57 -5.80
N ILE A 172 8.38 9.27 -4.99
CA ILE A 172 7.36 8.30 -5.35
C ILE A 172 6.32 9.01 -6.19
N VAL A 173 6.19 8.59 -7.45
CA VAL A 173 5.19 9.08 -8.37
C VAL A 173 4.22 7.95 -8.73
N TRP A 174 2.95 8.31 -8.85
CA TRP A 174 1.92 7.41 -9.34
C TRP A 174 1.77 7.55 -10.84
N LYS A 175 1.69 6.42 -11.53
CA LYS A 175 1.43 6.38 -12.97
C LYS A 175 0.12 5.65 -13.21
N THR A 176 -0.78 6.27 -13.97
CA THR A 176 -1.99 5.61 -14.49
C THR A 176 -1.59 4.55 -15.49
N GLU A 177 -2.15 3.35 -15.34
CA GLU A 177 -1.92 2.24 -16.27
C GLU A 177 -3.13 1.99 -17.15
N GLN A 178 -4.23 1.50 -16.58
CA GLN A 178 -5.40 1.08 -17.35
C GLN A 178 -6.67 1.73 -16.80
N PRO A 179 -7.51 2.34 -17.65
CA PRO A 179 -8.83 2.79 -17.23
C PRO A 179 -9.74 1.58 -16.98
N VAL A 180 -10.42 1.60 -15.85
CA VAL A 180 -11.35 0.53 -15.43
C VAL A 180 -12.80 0.96 -15.65
N ALA A 181 -13.13 2.19 -15.33
CA ALA A 181 -14.46 2.73 -15.49
C ALA A 181 -14.47 4.25 -15.67
N GLU A 182 -15.49 4.74 -16.38
CA GLU A 182 -15.76 6.17 -16.53
C GLU A 182 -17.20 6.46 -16.14
N LEU A 183 -17.40 7.42 -15.25
CA LEU A 183 -18.71 7.84 -14.77
C LEU A 183 -18.86 9.36 -14.94
N ALA A 184 -19.93 9.77 -15.60
CA ALA A 184 -20.25 11.19 -15.77
C ALA A 184 -21.41 11.59 -14.89
N VAL A 185 -21.19 12.55 -14.01
CA VAL A 185 -22.25 13.18 -13.19
C VAL A 185 -22.63 14.49 -13.83
N LYS A 186 -23.90 14.62 -14.18
CA LYS A 186 -24.41 15.82 -14.89
C LYS A 186 -24.94 16.86 -13.92
N GLY A 187 -24.76 18.13 -14.30
CA GLY A 187 -25.37 19.25 -13.63
C GLY A 187 -24.88 19.50 -12.21
N VAL A 188 -23.62 19.25 -11.94
CA VAL A 188 -22.98 19.50 -10.64
C VAL A 188 -22.87 21.00 -10.40
N LYS A 189 -23.25 21.47 -9.21
CA LYS A 189 -23.23 22.90 -8.86
C LYS A 189 -21.81 23.43 -8.74
N ALA A 190 -21.65 24.69 -9.12
CA ALA A 190 -20.39 25.40 -8.99
C ALA A 190 -19.85 25.35 -7.55
N GLY A 191 -18.58 24.96 -7.39
CA GLY A 191 -17.92 24.91 -6.08
C GLY A 191 -18.42 23.85 -5.12
N SER A 192 -19.34 22.95 -5.55
CA SER A 192 -19.76 21.81 -4.73
C SER A 192 -18.66 20.75 -4.60
N LYS A 193 -18.91 19.74 -3.78
CA LYS A 193 -18.00 18.58 -3.67
C LYS A 193 -18.61 17.38 -4.33
N VAL A 194 -17.79 16.63 -5.02
CA VAL A 194 -18.15 15.34 -5.60
C VAL A 194 -17.53 14.23 -4.73
N GLU A 195 -18.38 13.35 -4.24
CA GLU A 195 -17.96 12.18 -3.48
C GLU A 195 -17.82 11.00 -4.45
N VAL A 196 -16.67 10.37 -4.41
CA VAL A 196 -16.36 9.14 -5.16
C VAL A 196 -16.18 8.01 -4.16
N MET A 197 -17.01 6.99 -4.27
CA MET A 197 -16.92 5.76 -3.51
C MET A 197 -16.46 4.63 -4.42
N VAL A 198 -15.45 3.92 -3.98
CA VAL A 198 -14.94 2.69 -4.61
C VAL A 198 -15.07 1.55 -3.61
N HIS A 199 -15.70 0.48 -3.99
CA HIS A 199 -15.85 -0.74 -3.20
C HIS A 199 -15.46 -1.94 -4.07
N VAL A 200 -14.48 -2.70 -3.59
CA VAL A 200 -14.06 -3.96 -4.21
C VAL A 200 -14.51 -5.10 -3.30
N ASN A 201 -15.26 -6.03 -3.87
CA ASN A 201 -15.75 -7.22 -3.17
C ASN A 201 -14.65 -8.29 -3.03
N ALA A 202 -14.95 -9.35 -2.29
CA ALA A 202 -14.05 -10.49 -2.15
C ALA A 202 -13.87 -11.30 -3.45
N ASP A 203 -14.84 -11.23 -4.37
CA ASP A 203 -14.81 -11.83 -5.71
C ASP A 203 -14.14 -10.95 -6.77
N LEU A 204 -13.42 -9.90 -6.35
CA LEU A 204 -12.81 -8.88 -7.21
C LEU A 204 -13.82 -8.02 -8.00
N GLY A 205 -15.12 -8.14 -7.72
CA GLY A 205 -16.12 -7.25 -8.28
C GLY A 205 -15.94 -5.81 -7.79
N LEU A 206 -16.00 -4.85 -8.72
CA LEU A 206 -15.82 -3.44 -8.45
C LEU A 206 -17.14 -2.69 -8.50
N GLN A 207 -17.50 -1.98 -7.45
CA GLN A 207 -18.64 -1.09 -7.38
C GLN A 207 -18.17 0.35 -7.20
N ILE A 208 -18.66 1.24 -8.04
CA ILE A 208 -18.30 2.66 -8.02
C ILE A 208 -19.57 3.46 -7.87
N ALA A 209 -19.57 4.44 -6.99
CA ALA A 209 -20.64 5.43 -6.91
C ALA A 209 -20.02 6.83 -6.87
N VAL A 210 -20.55 7.70 -7.70
CA VAL A 210 -20.18 9.11 -7.76
C VAL A 210 -21.41 9.93 -7.51
N ARG A 211 -21.36 10.86 -6.56
CA ARG A 211 -22.47 11.74 -6.22
C ARG A 211 -22.03 13.15 -5.88
N GLU A 212 -22.89 14.11 -6.13
CA GLU A 212 -22.74 15.46 -5.62
C GLU A 212 -23.10 15.51 -4.14
N VAL A 213 -22.25 16.08 -3.31
CA VAL A 213 -22.51 16.25 -1.88
C VAL A 213 -23.55 17.36 -1.69
N GLY A 214 -24.72 16.99 -1.12
CA GLY A 214 -25.84 17.93 -0.94
C GLY A 214 -26.67 18.17 -2.21
N GLY A 215 -26.42 17.45 -3.30
CA GLY A 215 -27.19 17.43 -4.51
C GLY A 215 -27.99 16.15 -4.71
N SER A 216 -28.79 16.11 -5.76
CA SER A 216 -29.57 14.93 -6.17
C SER A 216 -28.88 14.08 -7.25
N SER A 217 -27.79 14.59 -7.82
CA SER A 217 -27.09 13.93 -8.93
C SER A 217 -26.19 12.81 -8.39
N ALA A 218 -26.46 11.58 -8.80
CA ALA A 218 -25.66 10.40 -8.43
C ALA A 218 -25.64 9.41 -9.60
N VAL A 219 -24.48 8.81 -9.82
CA VAL A 219 -24.26 7.76 -10.83
C VAL A 219 -23.57 6.59 -10.14
N ARG A 220 -23.98 5.37 -10.52
CA ARG A 220 -23.37 4.13 -10.02
C ARG A 220 -22.98 3.24 -11.19
N GLY A 221 -21.85 2.57 -11.03
CA GLY A 221 -21.36 1.53 -11.93
C GLY A 221 -20.96 0.30 -11.15
N ALA A 222 -21.09 -0.85 -11.78
CA ALA A 222 -20.59 -2.11 -11.23
C ALA A 222 -19.93 -2.92 -12.35
N ILE A 223 -18.81 -3.54 -12.01
CA ILE A 223 -18.08 -4.48 -12.86
C ILE A 223 -18.00 -5.77 -12.08
N ASN A 224 -18.46 -6.86 -12.67
CA ASN A 224 -18.39 -8.17 -12.03
C ASN A 224 -16.95 -8.67 -12.05
N GLY A 225 -16.49 -9.23 -10.93
CA GLY A 225 -15.23 -9.93 -10.87
C GLY A 225 -15.28 -11.18 -11.77
N SER A 226 -14.19 -11.48 -12.44
CA SER A 226 -14.02 -12.80 -13.05
C SER A 226 -13.60 -13.77 -11.93
N ALA A 227 -14.47 -14.72 -11.62
CA ALA A 227 -14.12 -15.87 -10.80
C ALA A 227 -13.14 -16.79 -11.54
#